data_e2d5531b43f47a49bf95543f542f621e
#
_entry.id   e2d5531b43f47a49bf95543f542f621e
#
_cell.length_a   1.000
_cell.length_b   1.000
_cell.length_c   1.000
_cell.angle_alpha   90.00
_cell.angle_beta   90.00
_cell.angle_gamma   90.00
#
_symmetry.space_group_name_H-M   'P 1'
#
loop_
_entity.id
_entity.type
_entity.pdbx_description
1 polymer ?
#
loop_
_entity_poly.entity_id
_entity_poly.type
_entity_poly.pdbx_seq_one_letter_code
_entity_poly.pdbx_strand_id
1 'polypeptide(L)'
;MDPEKINHPYLTAIKRTEFSVPTRYLMKHDLLQGKILDFGCGFGFDTDELKKLGYDIVGYDYYYRPDFPEGKFDTIICNYVLNVLEPYAQAEVLMNVTNLLSPKGTAYFAVRRDLTEEGFRLHAIHKQYTYQCNVKLPYKSLVANKSYELYQYNHFNKLPRKEGEKCPFCRLSRRVEIICETATCVAFYDGYPVSPGHALIIPKRHVASYFDLTNHEREAMNVVLQYVKQKVDERFHPDGYNVGINVGEYAGQSVFHCHMHLIPRYKGDVPNPKGGVRGVIPQKQNYSVRKRPEKPSTSAKNDIKQDKI
;
A
#
# COMPACT_ATOMS: atom_id res chain seq x y z
N MET A 1 14.01 8.57 7.31
CA MET A 1 14.07 9.43 6.11
C MET A 1 14.73 10.74 6.49
N ASP A 2 15.58 11.27 5.63
CA ASP A 2 16.17 12.60 5.82
C ASP A 2 15.07 13.65 5.55
N PRO A 3 14.59 14.40 6.56
CA PRO A 3 13.43 15.28 6.41
C PRO A 3 13.68 16.49 5.48
N GLU A 4 14.91 16.67 5.03
CA GLU A 4 15.29 17.79 4.16
C GLU A 4 15.23 17.47 2.66
N LYS A 5 15.02 16.18 2.26
CA LYS A 5 15.03 15.78 0.85
C LYS A 5 13.61 15.43 0.37
N ILE A 6 13.01 16.39 -0.32
CA ILE A 6 11.71 16.19 -0.98
C ILE A 6 11.96 15.61 -2.37
N ASN A 7 11.27 14.50 -2.70
CA ASN A 7 11.33 13.89 -4.02
C ASN A 7 10.49 14.66 -5.04
N HIS A 8 11.07 14.94 -6.20
CA HIS A 8 10.41 15.57 -7.36
C HIS A 8 10.45 14.61 -8.57
N PRO A 9 9.67 13.50 -8.56
CA PRO A 9 9.76 12.44 -9.58
C PRO A 9 9.44 12.93 -10.99
N TYR A 10 8.59 13.95 -11.16
CA TYR A 10 8.25 14.53 -12.46
C TYR A 10 9.45 15.07 -13.23
N LEU A 11 10.54 15.47 -12.55
CA LEU A 11 11.78 15.94 -13.20
C LEU A 11 12.52 14.82 -13.94
N THR A 12 12.15 13.57 -13.73
CA THR A 12 12.75 12.41 -14.42
C THR A 12 12.04 12.05 -15.72
N ALA A 13 10.90 12.71 -16.04
CA ALA A 13 10.15 12.45 -17.24
C ALA A 13 10.96 12.84 -18.50
N ILE A 14 10.93 11.97 -19.50
CA ILE A 14 11.70 12.11 -20.75
C ILE A 14 10.76 12.51 -21.88
N LYS A 15 11.10 13.59 -22.60
CA LYS A 15 10.45 13.93 -23.87
C LYS A 15 10.89 12.91 -24.92
N ARG A 16 9.93 12.12 -25.41
CA ARG A 16 10.18 11.06 -26.39
C ARG A 16 9.83 11.52 -27.80
N THR A 17 10.50 10.91 -28.77
CA THR A 17 10.19 10.99 -30.21
C THR A 17 9.87 9.63 -30.79
N GLU A 18 10.01 8.57 -29.98
CA GLU A 18 9.71 7.19 -30.33
C GLU A 18 9.02 6.50 -29.13
N PHE A 19 8.24 5.46 -29.41
CA PHE A 19 7.64 4.63 -28.37
C PHE A 19 8.69 4.11 -27.39
N SER A 20 8.33 4.05 -26.13
CA SER A 20 9.16 3.41 -25.10
C SER A 20 9.41 1.94 -25.46
N VAL A 21 10.55 1.41 -25.04
CA VAL A 21 10.90 0.00 -25.31
C VAL A 21 9.84 -0.96 -24.79
N PRO A 22 9.30 -0.80 -23.56
CA PRO A 22 8.21 -1.66 -23.09
C PRO A 22 6.94 -1.56 -23.93
N THR A 23 6.53 -0.36 -24.33
CA THR A 23 5.34 -0.16 -25.18
C THR A 23 5.51 -0.84 -26.54
N ARG A 24 6.68 -0.72 -27.19
CA ARG A 24 6.98 -1.45 -28.43
C ARG A 24 6.89 -2.98 -28.24
N TYR A 25 7.36 -3.49 -27.11
CA TYR A 25 7.23 -4.92 -26.79
C TYR A 25 5.76 -5.33 -26.69
N LEU A 26 4.95 -4.57 -25.94
CA LEU A 26 3.52 -4.87 -25.75
C LEU A 26 2.76 -4.84 -27.09
N MET A 27 3.03 -3.85 -27.94
CA MET A 27 2.47 -3.77 -29.30
C MET A 27 2.86 -4.98 -30.16
N LYS A 28 4.16 -5.30 -30.19
CA LYS A 28 4.68 -6.43 -30.99
C LYS A 28 4.04 -7.78 -30.62
N HIS A 29 3.66 -7.95 -29.37
CA HIS A 29 3.10 -9.20 -28.84
C HIS A 29 1.57 -9.15 -28.69
N ASP A 30 0.90 -8.12 -29.23
CA ASP A 30 -0.55 -7.92 -29.17
C ASP A 30 -1.11 -7.98 -27.75
N LEU A 31 -0.41 -7.33 -26.80
CA LEU A 31 -0.76 -7.33 -25.37
C LEU A 31 -1.57 -6.10 -24.93
N LEU A 32 -1.78 -5.12 -25.83
CA LEU A 32 -2.59 -3.93 -25.60
C LEU A 32 -4.02 -4.18 -26.06
N GLN A 33 -4.91 -4.55 -25.12
CA GLN A 33 -6.27 -4.98 -25.43
C GLN A 33 -7.33 -4.16 -24.69
N GLY A 34 -8.47 -3.92 -25.32
CA GLY A 34 -9.62 -3.24 -24.73
C GLY A 34 -9.36 -1.78 -24.38
N LYS A 35 -9.98 -1.30 -23.31
CA LYS A 35 -9.76 0.06 -22.79
C LYS A 35 -8.42 0.12 -22.03
N ILE A 36 -7.53 1.00 -22.47
CA ILE A 36 -6.15 1.08 -22.00
C ILE A 36 -5.93 2.33 -21.13
N LEU A 37 -5.15 2.19 -20.07
CA LEU A 37 -4.62 3.30 -19.29
C LEU A 37 -3.08 3.29 -19.32
N ASP A 38 -2.48 4.41 -19.67
CA ASP A 38 -1.05 4.68 -19.47
C ASP A 38 -0.88 5.45 -18.16
N PHE A 39 -0.54 4.71 -17.08
CA PHE A 39 -0.41 5.25 -15.72
C PHE A 39 1.03 5.72 -15.48
N GLY A 40 1.20 7.03 -15.29
CA GLY A 40 2.50 7.71 -15.24
C GLY A 40 3.05 7.97 -16.64
N CYS A 41 2.19 8.45 -17.55
CA CYS A 41 2.52 8.66 -18.96
C CYS A 41 3.52 9.82 -19.20
N GLY A 42 3.88 10.60 -18.19
CA GLY A 42 4.75 11.77 -18.32
C GLY A 42 4.17 12.77 -19.32
N PHE A 43 4.97 13.18 -20.31
CA PHE A 43 4.51 14.09 -21.37
C PHE A 43 3.45 13.47 -22.30
N GLY A 44 3.20 12.15 -22.23
CA GLY A 44 2.12 11.46 -22.93
C GLY A 44 2.43 11.01 -24.36
N PHE A 45 3.69 10.95 -24.78
CA PHE A 45 4.04 10.54 -26.15
C PHE A 45 3.46 9.16 -26.53
N ASP A 46 3.70 8.12 -25.69
CA ASP A 46 3.20 6.77 -25.96
C ASP A 46 1.67 6.76 -26.05
N THR A 47 0.99 7.45 -25.12
CA THR A 47 -0.48 7.60 -25.12
C THR A 47 -0.99 8.23 -26.41
N ASP A 48 -0.42 9.37 -26.82
CA ASP A 48 -0.91 10.16 -27.95
C ASP A 48 -0.68 9.42 -29.29
N GLU A 49 0.47 8.75 -29.43
CA GLU A 49 0.76 7.97 -30.65
C GLU A 49 -0.08 6.68 -30.71
N LEU A 50 -0.31 5.97 -29.61
CA LEU A 50 -1.21 4.82 -29.56
C LEU A 50 -2.64 5.23 -29.91
N LYS A 51 -3.10 6.38 -29.45
CA LYS A 51 -4.42 6.93 -29.79
C LYS A 51 -4.56 7.20 -31.30
N LYS A 52 -3.50 7.75 -31.94
CA LYS A 52 -3.47 7.96 -33.40
C LYS A 52 -3.52 6.64 -34.17
N LEU A 53 -2.98 5.55 -33.60
CA LEU A 53 -3.04 4.21 -34.17
C LEU A 53 -4.39 3.51 -33.93
N GLY A 54 -5.35 4.17 -33.28
CA GLY A 54 -6.71 3.64 -33.09
C GLY A 54 -6.94 2.88 -31.79
N TYR A 55 -5.98 2.89 -30.85
CA TYR A 55 -6.20 2.29 -29.53
C TYR A 55 -7.14 3.16 -28.68
N ASP A 56 -8.04 2.51 -27.92
CA ASP A 56 -8.86 3.17 -26.89
C ASP A 56 -8.01 3.37 -25.63
N ILE A 57 -7.27 4.49 -25.58
CA ILE A 57 -6.29 4.75 -24.53
C ILE A 57 -6.45 6.15 -23.94
N VAL A 58 -6.28 6.22 -22.61
CA VAL A 58 -6.12 7.47 -21.86
C VAL A 58 -4.79 7.47 -21.12
N GLY A 59 -4.18 8.64 -20.93
CA GLY A 59 -2.96 8.82 -20.15
C GLY A 59 -3.24 9.57 -18.87
N TYR A 60 -2.64 9.12 -17.79
CA TYR A 60 -2.63 9.80 -16.50
C TYR A 60 -1.18 10.02 -16.05
N ASP A 61 -0.88 11.21 -15.58
CA ASP A 61 0.36 11.53 -14.89
C ASP A 61 0.09 12.58 -13.82
N TYR A 62 0.53 12.33 -12.60
CA TYR A 62 0.26 13.21 -11.45
C TYR A 62 0.62 14.68 -11.68
N TYR A 63 1.64 14.96 -12.49
CA TYR A 63 2.12 16.31 -12.74
C TYR A 63 1.71 16.85 -14.12
N TYR A 64 1.88 16.04 -15.18
CA TYR A 64 1.68 16.50 -16.56
C TYR A 64 0.26 16.31 -17.10
N ARG A 65 -0.48 15.33 -16.56
CA ARG A 65 -1.87 14.99 -16.93
C ARG A 65 -2.64 14.58 -15.69
N PRO A 66 -2.96 15.54 -14.77
CA PRO A 66 -3.39 15.26 -13.40
C PRO A 66 -4.83 14.78 -13.25
N ASP A 67 -5.62 14.75 -14.32
CA ASP A 67 -7.00 14.28 -14.28
C ASP A 67 -7.02 12.77 -13.99
N PHE A 68 -7.34 12.43 -12.73
CA PHE A 68 -7.32 11.03 -12.29
C PHE A 68 -8.39 10.23 -13.06
N PRO A 69 -8.03 9.09 -13.70
CA PRO A 69 -8.93 8.37 -14.57
C PRO A 69 -10.07 7.69 -13.80
N GLU A 70 -11.27 7.73 -14.38
CA GLU A 70 -12.45 7.08 -13.84
C GLU A 70 -12.76 5.76 -14.54
N GLY A 71 -13.41 4.84 -13.80
CA GLY A 71 -13.87 3.57 -14.31
C GLY A 71 -12.83 2.46 -14.24
N LYS A 72 -12.95 1.48 -15.14
CA LYS A 72 -12.08 0.30 -15.19
C LYS A 72 -11.43 0.17 -16.56
N PHE A 73 -10.21 -0.40 -16.57
CA PHE A 73 -9.40 -0.58 -17.76
C PHE A 73 -9.05 -2.06 -17.94
N ASP A 74 -9.04 -2.52 -19.17
CA ASP A 74 -8.71 -3.90 -19.49
C ASP A 74 -7.20 -4.13 -19.57
N THR A 75 -6.48 -3.08 -19.96
CA THR A 75 -5.01 -3.05 -19.96
C THR A 75 -4.54 -1.79 -19.24
N ILE A 76 -3.59 -1.94 -18.31
CA ILE A 76 -2.88 -0.79 -17.71
C ILE A 76 -1.39 -0.97 -17.96
N ILE A 77 -0.75 0.06 -18.51
CA ILE A 77 0.71 0.14 -18.62
C ILE A 77 1.24 1.14 -17.60
N CYS A 78 2.36 0.80 -16.96
CA CYS A 78 3.01 1.63 -15.96
C CYS A 78 4.53 1.53 -16.17
N ASN A 79 5.05 2.42 -17.03
CA ASN A 79 6.40 2.33 -17.53
C ASN A 79 7.36 3.25 -16.77
N TYR A 80 8.32 2.67 -16.00
CA TYR A 80 9.39 3.36 -15.29
C TYR A 80 8.94 4.33 -14.18
N VAL A 81 7.70 4.23 -13.72
CA VAL A 81 7.14 5.05 -12.66
C VAL A 81 7.70 4.65 -11.30
N LEU A 82 7.73 3.35 -11.01
CA LEU A 82 8.12 2.85 -9.69
C LEU A 82 9.58 3.16 -9.34
N ASN A 83 10.45 3.25 -10.33
CA ASN A 83 11.89 3.50 -10.11
C ASN A 83 12.24 4.90 -9.57
N VAL A 84 11.30 5.83 -9.65
CA VAL A 84 11.49 7.24 -9.24
C VAL A 84 10.68 7.60 -8.00
N LEU A 85 10.09 6.58 -7.36
CA LEU A 85 9.24 6.71 -6.18
C LEU A 85 9.84 5.98 -4.99
N GLU A 86 9.68 6.57 -3.81
CA GLU A 86 9.98 5.90 -2.54
C GLU A 86 9.00 4.75 -2.27
N PRO A 87 9.34 3.77 -1.43
CA PRO A 87 8.54 2.55 -1.22
C PRO A 87 7.06 2.78 -0.89
N TYR A 88 6.76 3.81 -0.10
CA TYR A 88 5.37 4.17 0.23
C TYR A 88 4.59 4.57 -1.04
N ALA A 89 5.13 5.50 -1.83
CA ALA A 89 4.48 5.96 -3.06
C ALA A 89 4.41 4.85 -4.14
N GLN A 90 5.38 3.92 -4.18
CA GLN A 90 5.29 2.73 -5.03
C GLN A 90 4.06 1.88 -4.65
N ALA A 91 3.81 1.65 -3.36
CA ALA A 91 2.66 0.88 -2.90
C ALA A 91 1.34 1.57 -3.26
N GLU A 92 1.26 2.91 -3.16
CA GLU A 92 0.09 3.68 -3.60
C GLU A 92 -0.16 3.55 -5.11
N VAL A 93 0.88 3.65 -5.94
CA VAL A 93 0.77 3.44 -7.40
C VAL A 93 0.25 2.03 -7.71
N LEU A 94 0.83 1.01 -7.09
CA LEU A 94 0.41 -0.38 -7.29
C LEU A 94 -1.05 -0.60 -6.89
N MET A 95 -1.48 -0.01 -5.77
CA MET A 95 -2.85 -0.05 -5.30
C MET A 95 -3.81 0.67 -6.27
N ASN A 96 -3.46 1.88 -6.73
CA ASN A 96 -4.26 2.62 -7.69
C ASN A 96 -4.42 1.87 -9.01
N VAL A 97 -3.33 1.29 -9.54
CA VAL A 97 -3.36 0.47 -10.75
C VAL A 97 -4.27 -0.76 -10.56
N THR A 98 -4.16 -1.47 -9.44
CA THR A 98 -5.03 -2.64 -9.18
C THR A 98 -6.49 -2.25 -9.03
N ASN A 99 -6.77 -1.10 -8.41
CA ASN A 99 -8.14 -0.58 -8.25
C ASN A 99 -8.75 -0.13 -9.57
N LEU A 100 -7.96 0.39 -10.52
CA LEU A 100 -8.44 0.79 -11.86
C LEU A 100 -8.51 -0.38 -12.84
N LEU A 101 -7.87 -1.51 -12.54
CA LEU A 101 -7.87 -2.68 -13.41
C LEU A 101 -9.23 -3.36 -13.40
N SER A 102 -9.74 -3.74 -14.58
CA SER A 102 -10.97 -4.53 -14.71
C SER A 102 -10.78 -5.94 -14.14
N PRO A 103 -11.84 -6.64 -13.70
CA PRO A 103 -11.71 -7.96 -13.09
C PRO A 103 -11.00 -9.01 -13.96
N LYS A 104 -10.99 -8.85 -15.28
CA LYS A 104 -10.29 -9.72 -16.24
C LYS A 104 -9.05 -9.05 -16.83
N GLY A 105 -8.75 -7.83 -16.43
CA GLY A 105 -7.69 -7.02 -16.99
C GLY A 105 -6.30 -7.52 -16.64
N THR A 106 -5.32 -6.95 -17.32
CA THR A 106 -3.89 -7.20 -17.11
C THR A 106 -3.15 -5.88 -16.99
N ALA A 107 -2.31 -5.74 -15.97
CA ALA A 107 -1.42 -4.59 -15.88
C ALA A 107 0.02 -5.00 -16.19
N TYR A 108 0.76 -4.09 -16.83
CA TYR A 108 2.16 -4.27 -17.19
C TYR A 108 3.00 -3.20 -16.53
N PHE A 109 4.04 -3.64 -15.80
CA PHE A 109 4.96 -2.76 -15.10
C PHE A 109 6.35 -2.91 -15.69
N ALA A 110 6.87 -1.86 -16.30
CA ALA A 110 8.27 -1.82 -16.70
C ALA A 110 9.10 -1.09 -15.65
N VAL A 111 10.19 -1.71 -15.23
CA VAL A 111 11.11 -1.15 -14.23
C VAL A 111 12.55 -1.20 -14.73
N ARG A 112 13.35 -0.21 -14.35
CA ARG A 112 14.79 -0.18 -14.63
C ARG A 112 15.53 -1.18 -13.76
N ARG A 113 16.66 -1.68 -14.27
CA ARG A 113 17.56 -2.61 -13.58
C ARG A 113 19.03 -2.19 -13.66
N ASP A 114 19.29 -1.07 -14.29
CA ASP A 114 20.63 -0.59 -14.63
C ASP A 114 21.18 0.48 -13.67
N LEU A 115 20.48 0.70 -12.56
CA LEU A 115 20.93 1.64 -11.55
C LEU A 115 22.04 1.00 -10.70
N THR A 116 23.22 1.63 -10.71
CA THR A 116 24.37 1.22 -9.88
C THR A 116 24.27 1.74 -8.45
N GLU A 117 23.57 2.86 -8.26
CA GLU A 117 23.34 3.49 -6.97
C GLU A 117 21.87 3.83 -6.81
N GLU A 118 21.36 3.67 -5.60
CA GLU A 118 19.97 3.99 -5.24
C GLU A 118 19.90 5.13 -4.25
N GLY A 119 18.75 5.82 -4.22
CA GLY A 119 18.49 6.90 -3.29
C GLY A 119 18.27 8.26 -3.93
N PHE A 120 18.38 9.31 -3.12
CA PHE A 120 18.21 10.69 -3.55
C PHE A 120 19.40 11.19 -4.35
N ARG A 121 19.11 11.85 -5.47
CA ARG A 121 20.08 12.51 -6.36
C ARG A 121 19.65 13.94 -6.62
N LEU A 122 20.62 14.86 -6.58
CA LEU A 122 20.38 16.26 -6.97
C LEU A 122 20.27 16.35 -8.50
N HIS A 123 19.12 16.82 -9.00
CA HIS A 123 18.93 17.02 -10.43
C HIS A 123 19.84 18.14 -10.95
N ALA A 124 20.63 17.88 -11.98
CA ALA A 124 21.71 18.77 -12.42
C ALA A 124 21.22 20.18 -12.82
N ILE A 125 20.06 20.27 -13.47
CA ILE A 125 19.49 21.53 -13.97
C ILE A 125 18.63 22.21 -12.89
N HIS A 126 17.66 21.50 -12.33
CA HIS A 126 16.65 22.10 -11.45
C HIS A 126 17.10 22.24 -9.99
N LYS A 127 18.27 21.66 -9.63
CA LYS A 127 18.80 21.69 -8.25
C LYS A 127 17.81 21.22 -7.18
N GLN A 128 16.92 20.30 -7.54
CA GLN A 128 15.94 19.63 -6.69
C GLN A 128 16.27 18.15 -6.59
N TYR A 129 15.83 17.49 -5.52
CA TYR A 129 16.09 16.08 -5.32
C TYR A 129 15.12 15.22 -6.13
N THR A 130 15.65 14.16 -6.74
CA THR A 130 14.89 13.06 -7.32
C THR A 130 15.35 11.78 -6.66
N TYR A 131 14.40 10.87 -6.39
CA TYR A 131 14.70 9.53 -5.89
C TYR A 131 14.82 8.55 -7.05
N GLN A 132 15.75 7.59 -6.96
CA GLN A 132 15.87 6.50 -7.94
C GLN A 132 16.24 5.20 -7.23
N CYS A 133 15.59 4.11 -7.62
CA CYS A 133 15.86 2.77 -7.08
C CYS A 133 15.62 1.68 -8.13
N ASN A 134 16.29 0.54 -7.95
CA ASN A 134 15.93 -0.68 -8.64
C ASN A 134 14.66 -1.27 -7.99
N VAL A 135 13.75 -1.78 -8.82
CA VAL A 135 12.49 -2.36 -8.34
C VAL A 135 12.40 -3.81 -8.78
N LYS A 136 12.03 -4.69 -7.85
CA LYS A 136 11.73 -6.09 -8.12
C LYS A 136 10.32 -6.39 -7.66
N LEU A 137 9.47 -6.84 -8.59
CA LEU A 137 8.08 -7.18 -8.30
C LEU A 137 7.90 -8.71 -8.27
N PRO A 138 7.03 -9.24 -7.40
CA PRO A 138 6.73 -10.67 -7.32
C PRO A 138 5.71 -11.09 -8.39
N TYR A 139 5.82 -10.53 -9.58
CA TYR A 139 4.93 -10.78 -10.70
C TYR A 139 5.61 -11.64 -11.77
N LYS A 140 4.83 -12.10 -12.74
CA LYS A 140 5.37 -12.86 -13.89
C LYS A 140 6.24 -11.94 -14.74
N SER A 141 7.54 -12.24 -14.85
CA SER A 141 8.45 -11.56 -15.75
C SER A 141 8.22 -12.02 -17.18
N LEU A 142 7.96 -11.08 -18.10
CA LEU A 142 7.84 -11.32 -19.53
C LEU A 142 9.15 -11.14 -20.25
N VAL A 143 9.91 -10.12 -19.84
CA VAL A 143 11.23 -9.77 -20.38
C VAL A 143 12.11 -9.30 -19.22
N ALA A 144 13.32 -9.82 -19.15
CA ALA A 144 14.36 -9.33 -18.26
C ALA A 144 15.67 -9.21 -19.02
N ASN A 145 16.28 -8.03 -18.99
CA ASN A 145 17.60 -7.77 -19.55
C ASN A 145 18.41 -6.86 -18.59
N LYS A 146 19.58 -6.40 -19.02
CA LYS A 146 20.43 -5.55 -18.18
C LYS A 146 19.81 -4.18 -17.88
N SER A 147 18.97 -3.65 -18.78
CA SER A 147 18.43 -2.28 -18.68
C SER A 147 17.08 -2.22 -18.01
N TYR A 148 16.20 -3.20 -18.26
CA TYR A 148 14.85 -3.19 -17.70
C TYR A 148 14.27 -4.59 -17.54
N GLU A 149 13.20 -4.68 -16.77
CA GLU A 149 12.33 -5.84 -16.65
C GLU A 149 10.87 -5.42 -16.84
N LEU A 150 10.11 -6.24 -17.57
CA LEU A 150 8.69 -6.05 -17.82
C LEU A 150 7.91 -7.14 -17.12
N TYR A 151 7.08 -6.74 -16.16
CA TYR A 151 6.23 -7.62 -15.39
C TYR A 151 4.79 -7.60 -15.86
N GLN A 152 4.13 -8.75 -15.83
CA GLN A 152 2.71 -8.93 -16.01
C GLN A 152 2.02 -9.17 -14.67
N TYR A 153 1.00 -8.39 -14.37
CA TYR A 153 0.17 -8.53 -13.19
C TYR A 153 -1.27 -8.89 -13.56
N ASN A 154 -1.84 -9.82 -12.83
CA ASN A 154 -3.27 -10.14 -12.81
C ASN A 154 -3.74 -10.16 -11.35
N HIS A 155 -5.03 -9.91 -11.11
CA HIS A 155 -5.60 -9.91 -9.76
C HIS A 155 -5.27 -11.18 -8.97
N PHE A 156 -5.06 -11.05 -7.68
CA PHE A 156 -4.63 -12.13 -6.77
C PHE A 156 -5.44 -13.42 -6.92
N ASN A 157 -6.78 -13.31 -6.98
CA ASN A 157 -7.66 -14.47 -7.11
C ASN A 157 -7.72 -15.08 -8.52
N LYS A 158 -7.04 -14.50 -9.50
CA LYS A 158 -6.93 -15.03 -10.88
C LYS A 158 -5.75 -15.97 -11.06
N LEU A 159 -4.80 -15.96 -10.14
CA LEU A 159 -3.66 -16.87 -10.19
C LEU A 159 -4.15 -18.32 -10.02
N PRO A 160 -3.56 -19.29 -10.73
CA PRO A 160 -3.90 -20.69 -10.56
C PRO A 160 -3.57 -21.14 -9.13
N ARG A 161 -4.44 -21.98 -8.55
CA ARG A 161 -4.19 -22.58 -7.24
C ARG A 161 -2.97 -23.50 -7.33
N LYS A 162 -2.05 -23.37 -6.38
CA LYS A 162 -0.94 -24.32 -6.25
C LYS A 162 -1.48 -25.65 -5.75
N GLU A 163 -0.96 -26.73 -6.28
CA GLU A 163 -1.34 -28.08 -5.82
C GLU A 163 -1.02 -28.24 -4.33
N GLY A 164 -1.96 -28.83 -3.57
CA GLY A 164 -1.80 -29.00 -2.11
C GLY A 164 -2.06 -27.76 -1.25
N GLU A 165 -2.41 -26.62 -1.83
CA GLU A 165 -2.68 -25.38 -1.10
C GLU A 165 -4.00 -25.47 -0.31
N LYS A 166 -3.91 -25.62 1.03
CA LYS A 166 -5.06 -25.71 1.94
C LYS A 166 -5.39 -24.40 2.65
N CYS A 167 -4.48 -23.41 2.64
CA CYS A 167 -4.66 -22.16 3.35
C CYS A 167 -5.76 -21.31 2.70
N PRO A 168 -6.81 -20.89 3.46
CA PRO A 168 -7.90 -20.09 2.92
C PRO A 168 -7.47 -18.70 2.46
N PHE A 169 -6.35 -18.17 3.01
CA PHE A 169 -5.83 -16.85 2.68
C PHE A 169 -4.83 -16.85 1.51
N CYS A 170 -4.25 -17.99 1.15
CA CYS A 170 -3.46 -18.09 -0.07
C CYS A 170 -4.34 -17.95 -1.32
N ARG A 171 -5.63 -18.30 -1.19
CA ARG A 171 -6.64 -18.04 -2.21
C ARG A 171 -8.00 -17.81 -1.56
N LEU A 172 -8.44 -16.56 -1.64
CA LEU A 172 -9.71 -16.16 -1.05
C LEU A 172 -10.90 -16.80 -1.79
N SER A 173 -11.98 -17.04 -1.06
CA SER A 173 -13.26 -17.45 -1.65
C SER A 173 -13.75 -16.37 -2.63
N ARG A 174 -14.42 -16.78 -3.71
CA ARG A 174 -15.05 -15.85 -4.68
C ARG A 174 -16.13 -14.96 -4.05
N ARG A 175 -16.62 -15.31 -2.85
CA ARG A 175 -17.63 -14.54 -2.10
C ARG A 175 -16.99 -13.41 -1.29
N VAL A 176 -15.67 -13.43 -1.11
CA VAL A 176 -14.96 -12.41 -0.36
C VAL A 176 -14.84 -11.15 -1.24
N GLU A 177 -15.26 -10.02 -0.70
CA GLU A 177 -15.10 -8.71 -1.33
C GLU A 177 -13.69 -8.20 -1.07
N ILE A 178 -12.86 -8.14 -2.12
CA ILE A 178 -11.51 -7.54 -2.06
C ILE A 178 -11.67 -6.02 -2.11
N ILE A 179 -11.05 -5.35 -1.14
CA ILE A 179 -11.04 -3.88 -1.03
C ILE A 179 -9.95 -3.29 -1.91
N CYS A 180 -8.72 -3.81 -1.80
CA CYS A 180 -7.58 -3.40 -2.63
C CYS A 180 -6.45 -4.44 -2.60
N GLU A 181 -5.50 -4.27 -3.51
CA GLU A 181 -4.29 -5.08 -3.61
C GLU A 181 -3.07 -4.20 -3.87
N THR A 182 -1.90 -4.65 -3.41
CA THR A 182 -0.58 -4.15 -3.81
C THR A 182 0.24 -5.26 -4.45
N ALA A 183 1.52 -5.01 -4.70
CA ALA A 183 2.44 -6.06 -5.14
C ALA A 183 2.48 -7.25 -4.17
N THR A 184 2.49 -6.97 -2.88
CA THR A 184 2.77 -7.96 -1.82
C THR A 184 1.62 -8.22 -0.87
N CYS A 185 0.58 -7.38 -0.85
CA CYS A 185 -0.53 -7.48 0.09
C CYS A 185 -1.89 -7.44 -0.61
N VAL A 186 -2.89 -7.98 0.09
CA VAL A 186 -4.30 -7.90 -0.31
C VAL A 186 -5.14 -7.57 0.93
N ALA A 187 -6.16 -6.74 0.77
CA ALA A 187 -7.14 -6.43 1.81
C ALA A 187 -8.55 -6.81 1.35
N PHE A 188 -9.34 -7.33 2.27
CA PHE A 188 -10.70 -7.79 2.01
C PHE A 188 -11.55 -7.69 3.27
N TYR A 189 -12.89 -7.63 3.10
CA TYR A 189 -13.80 -7.71 4.24
C TYR A 189 -13.81 -9.12 4.82
N ASP A 190 -13.74 -9.22 6.15
CA ASP A 190 -13.74 -10.50 6.86
C ASP A 190 -15.06 -11.26 6.58
N GLY A 191 -14.95 -12.55 6.31
CA GLY A 191 -16.11 -13.44 6.14
C GLY A 191 -16.86 -13.74 7.45
N TYR A 192 -16.24 -13.46 8.61
CA TYR A 192 -16.81 -13.60 9.96
C TYR A 192 -16.64 -12.29 10.75
N PRO A 193 -17.27 -11.20 10.31
CA PRO A 193 -17.01 -9.87 10.86
C PRO A 193 -17.51 -9.76 12.32
N VAL A 194 -16.68 -9.20 13.20
CA VAL A 194 -17.08 -8.90 14.59
C VAL A 194 -17.83 -7.57 14.69
N SER A 195 -17.74 -6.73 13.67
CA SER A 195 -18.45 -5.46 13.53
C SER A 195 -18.61 -5.10 12.05
N PRO A 196 -19.56 -4.25 11.65
CA PRO A 196 -19.69 -3.78 10.28
C PRO A 196 -18.37 -3.17 9.76
N GLY A 197 -17.92 -3.58 8.58
CA GLY A 197 -16.67 -3.08 7.99
C GLY A 197 -15.38 -3.72 8.52
N HIS A 198 -15.46 -4.78 9.35
CA HIS A 198 -14.27 -5.53 9.78
C HIS A 198 -13.51 -6.04 8.55
N ALA A 199 -12.25 -5.65 8.44
CA ALA A 199 -11.40 -5.98 7.31
C ALA A 199 -10.12 -6.70 7.74
N LEU A 200 -9.60 -7.54 6.86
CA LEU A 200 -8.33 -8.22 7.00
C LEU A 200 -7.34 -7.75 5.94
N ILE A 201 -6.09 -7.58 6.34
CA ILE A 201 -4.96 -7.27 5.46
C ILE A 201 -3.96 -8.40 5.58
N ILE A 202 -3.62 -9.04 4.47
CA ILE A 202 -2.71 -10.19 4.43
C ILE A 202 -1.56 -9.96 3.44
N PRO A 203 -0.37 -10.52 3.68
CA PRO A 203 0.64 -10.66 2.64
C PRO A 203 0.18 -11.69 1.59
N LYS A 204 0.56 -11.51 0.32
CA LYS A 204 0.30 -12.50 -0.74
C LYS A 204 1.18 -13.75 -0.58
N ARG A 205 2.35 -13.60 0.03
CA ARG A 205 3.24 -14.71 0.40
C ARG A 205 2.69 -15.43 1.63
N HIS A 206 2.64 -16.75 1.59
CA HIS A 206 2.26 -17.54 2.76
C HIS A 206 3.35 -17.45 3.83
N VAL A 207 3.04 -16.78 4.92
CA VAL A 207 3.90 -16.63 6.09
C VAL A 207 3.01 -16.53 7.33
N ALA A 208 3.33 -17.27 8.38
CA ALA A 208 2.47 -17.37 9.55
C ALA A 208 2.61 -16.15 10.48
N SER A 209 3.84 -15.72 10.73
CA SER A 209 4.15 -14.69 11.72
C SER A 209 4.36 -13.31 11.09
N TYR A 210 3.85 -12.27 11.74
CA TYR A 210 4.16 -10.88 11.40
C TYR A 210 5.66 -10.57 11.46
N PHE A 211 6.38 -11.22 12.37
CA PHE A 211 7.81 -11.00 12.57
C PHE A 211 8.66 -11.59 11.44
N ASP A 212 8.11 -12.52 10.64
CA ASP A 212 8.77 -13.13 9.48
C ASP A 212 8.47 -12.39 8.17
N LEU A 213 7.71 -11.29 8.23
CA LEU A 213 7.49 -10.40 7.09
C LEU A 213 8.78 -9.65 6.74
N THR A 214 9.00 -9.42 5.46
CA THR A 214 10.01 -8.47 4.99
C THR A 214 9.62 -7.04 5.34
N ASN A 215 10.58 -6.11 5.36
CA ASN A 215 10.30 -4.69 5.58
C ASN A 215 9.32 -4.17 4.53
N HIS A 216 9.51 -4.56 3.27
CA HIS A 216 8.64 -4.15 2.17
C HIS A 216 7.19 -4.64 2.34
N GLU A 217 6.98 -5.86 2.81
CA GLU A 217 5.64 -6.38 3.12
C GLU A 217 4.99 -5.61 4.28
N ARG A 218 5.75 -5.31 5.35
CA ARG A 218 5.25 -4.49 6.48
C ARG A 218 4.85 -3.08 6.05
N GLU A 219 5.68 -2.43 5.24
CA GLU A 219 5.39 -1.11 4.69
C GLU A 219 4.14 -1.14 3.81
N ALA A 220 4.03 -2.11 2.91
CA ALA A 220 2.83 -2.29 2.08
C ALA A 220 1.57 -2.53 2.91
N MET A 221 1.63 -3.33 3.98
CA MET A 221 0.48 -3.54 4.88
C MET A 221 0.06 -2.25 5.58
N ASN A 222 1.01 -1.38 5.96
CA ASN A 222 0.69 -0.08 6.59
C ASN A 222 0.01 0.88 5.59
N VAL A 223 0.47 0.92 4.34
CA VAL A 223 -0.17 1.72 3.28
C VAL A 223 -1.60 1.24 3.03
N VAL A 224 -1.76 -0.08 2.88
CA VAL A 224 -3.06 -0.72 2.69
C VAL A 224 -3.99 -0.44 3.87
N LEU A 225 -3.49 -0.48 5.12
CA LEU A 225 -4.26 -0.17 6.32
C LEU A 225 -4.89 1.23 6.27
N GLN A 226 -4.13 2.25 5.86
CA GLN A 226 -4.63 3.62 5.75
C GLN A 226 -5.73 3.73 4.69
N TYR A 227 -5.51 3.12 3.53
CA TYR A 227 -6.51 3.11 2.45
C TYR A 227 -7.79 2.38 2.84
N VAL A 228 -7.66 1.18 3.46
CA VAL A 228 -8.82 0.39 3.93
C VAL A 228 -9.60 1.17 4.99
N LYS A 229 -8.90 1.84 5.91
CA LYS A 229 -9.54 2.72 6.89
C LYS A 229 -10.39 3.79 6.21
N GLN A 230 -9.84 4.48 5.21
CA GLN A 230 -10.60 5.49 4.46
C GLN A 230 -11.86 4.89 3.81
N LYS A 231 -11.75 3.72 3.16
CA LYS A 231 -12.91 3.04 2.54
C LYS A 231 -13.96 2.58 3.55
N VAL A 232 -13.52 2.20 4.74
CA VAL A 232 -14.42 1.83 5.84
C VAL A 232 -15.08 3.09 6.42
N ASP A 233 -14.36 4.20 6.58
CA ASP A 233 -14.93 5.49 7.00
C ASP A 233 -16.03 5.95 6.03
N GLU A 234 -15.76 5.92 4.73
CA GLU A 234 -16.70 6.32 3.67
C GLU A 234 -17.99 5.47 3.67
N ARG A 235 -17.89 4.17 3.95
CA ARG A 235 -19.01 3.23 3.80
C ARG A 235 -19.77 2.95 5.09
N PHE A 236 -19.07 2.91 6.23
CA PHE A 236 -19.61 2.39 7.49
C PHE A 236 -19.64 3.41 8.63
N HIS A 237 -18.94 4.54 8.51
CA HIS A 237 -18.91 5.67 9.46
C HIS A 237 -18.66 5.25 10.92
N PRO A 238 -17.58 4.52 11.24
CA PRO A 238 -17.31 4.07 12.61
C PRO A 238 -16.84 5.19 13.53
N ASP A 239 -17.05 5.02 14.84
CA ASP A 239 -16.62 5.96 15.88
C ASP A 239 -15.13 5.75 16.29
N GLY A 240 -14.53 4.62 15.92
CA GLY A 240 -13.15 4.30 16.27
C GLY A 240 -12.68 2.97 15.69
N TYR A 241 -11.46 2.56 16.05
CA TYR A 241 -10.85 1.33 15.52
C TYR A 241 -10.04 0.58 16.56
N ASN A 242 -10.02 -0.75 16.44
CA ASN A 242 -8.94 -1.57 16.96
C ASN A 242 -8.16 -2.17 15.78
N VAL A 243 -6.83 -2.13 15.87
CA VAL A 243 -5.93 -2.76 14.91
C VAL A 243 -5.09 -3.78 15.66
N GLY A 244 -4.97 -4.99 15.13
CA GLY A 244 -4.21 -6.03 15.81
C GLY A 244 -3.85 -7.20 14.90
N ILE A 245 -2.86 -7.98 15.34
CA ILE A 245 -2.38 -9.20 14.68
C ILE A 245 -2.21 -10.27 15.75
N ASN A 246 -2.79 -11.44 15.52
CA ASN A 246 -2.55 -12.61 16.36
C ASN A 246 -1.35 -13.39 15.82
N VAL A 247 -0.35 -13.64 16.65
CA VAL A 247 0.83 -14.42 16.28
C VAL A 247 0.95 -15.63 17.20
N GLY A 248 0.77 -16.82 16.62
CA GLY A 248 0.78 -18.09 17.34
C GLY A 248 -0.55 -18.50 17.93
N GLU A 249 -0.69 -19.78 18.21
CA GLU A 249 -1.93 -20.42 18.70
C GLU A 249 -2.44 -19.78 20.00
N TYR A 250 -1.56 -19.56 20.97
CA TYR A 250 -1.93 -19.00 22.28
C TYR A 250 -2.29 -17.52 22.23
N ALA A 251 -1.99 -16.83 21.14
CA ALA A 251 -2.47 -15.48 20.86
C ALA A 251 -3.80 -15.48 20.06
N GLY A 252 -4.38 -16.66 19.80
CA GLY A 252 -5.64 -16.80 19.08
C GLY A 252 -5.53 -16.82 17.54
N GLN A 253 -4.33 -17.07 17.00
CA GLN A 253 -4.19 -17.23 15.56
C GLN A 253 -4.80 -18.55 15.11
N SER A 254 -5.94 -18.50 14.41
CA SER A 254 -6.66 -19.66 13.90
C SER A 254 -6.26 -20.06 12.46
N VAL A 255 -5.79 -19.09 11.68
CA VAL A 255 -5.24 -19.30 10.32
C VAL A 255 -3.76 -18.94 10.34
N PHE A 256 -2.89 -19.92 10.09
CA PHE A 256 -1.42 -19.72 10.08
C PHE A 256 -0.95 -19.10 8.77
N HIS A 257 -1.52 -17.97 8.46
CA HIS A 257 -1.14 -16.99 7.46
C HIS A 257 -1.30 -15.63 8.11
N CYS A 258 -0.26 -14.84 8.16
CA CYS A 258 -0.27 -13.54 8.82
C CYS A 258 -1.43 -12.69 8.32
N HIS A 259 -2.21 -12.16 9.25
CA HIS A 259 -3.34 -11.28 8.92
C HIS A 259 -3.47 -10.19 9.98
N MET A 260 -3.62 -8.97 9.50
CA MET A 260 -3.88 -7.80 10.33
C MET A 260 -5.37 -7.51 10.28
N HIS A 261 -5.97 -7.38 11.45
CA HIS A 261 -7.36 -6.98 11.62
C HIS A 261 -7.47 -5.45 11.67
N LEU A 262 -8.38 -4.87 10.90
CA LEU A 262 -8.94 -3.54 11.11
C LEU A 262 -10.38 -3.71 11.57
N ILE A 263 -10.62 -3.47 12.85
CA ILE A 263 -11.93 -3.67 13.49
C ILE A 263 -12.56 -2.31 13.75
N PRO A 264 -13.58 -1.90 12.98
CA PRO A 264 -14.36 -0.71 13.26
C PRO A 264 -15.09 -0.85 14.59
N ARG A 265 -15.17 0.25 15.32
CA ARG A 265 -15.85 0.31 16.63
C ARG A 265 -16.97 1.34 16.57
N TYR A 266 -18.05 1.03 17.24
CA TYR A 266 -19.26 1.87 17.24
C TYR A 266 -19.67 2.19 18.68
N LYS A 267 -20.21 3.39 18.89
CA LYS A 267 -20.72 3.82 20.19
C LYS A 267 -21.75 2.81 20.70
N GLY A 268 -21.48 2.23 21.86
CA GLY A 268 -22.38 1.25 22.47
C GLY A 268 -22.20 -0.20 22.01
N ASP A 269 -21.23 -0.50 21.14
CA ASP A 269 -20.91 -1.87 20.69
C ASP A 269 -20.46 -2.80 21.83
N VAL A 270 -19.88 -2.25 22.88
CA VAL A 270 -19.60 -2.93 24.16
C VAL A 270 -19.95 -2.02 25.33
N PRO A 271 -20.33 -2.57 26.49
CA PRO A 271 -20.68 -1.75 27.67
C PRO A 271 -19.55 -0.88 28.20
N ASN A 272 -18.32 -1.35 28.14
CA ASN A 272 -17.13 -0.61 28.56
C ASN A 272 -15.96 -0.86 27.61
N PRO A 273 -15.65 0.10 26.69
CA PRO A 273 -14.56 -0.04 25.73
C PRO A 273 -13.17 0.26 26.30
N LYS A 274 -13.10 0.71 27.57
CA LYS A 274 -11.82 1.06 28.21
C LYS A 274 -10.83 -0.11 28.17
N GLY A 275 -9.60 0.20 27.78
CA GLY A 275 -8.53 -0.80 27.66
C GLY A 275 -8.45 -1.48 26.29
N GLY A 276 -9.50 -1.45 25.46
CA GLY A 276 -9.49 -1.88 24.07
C GLY A 276 -8.77 -3.21 23.85
N VAL A 277 -7.64 -3.19 23.11
CA VAL A 277 -6.80 -4.35 22.80
C VAL A 277 -6.35 -5.16 24.02
N ARG A 278 -6.27 -4.55 25.21
CA ARG A 278 -5.96 -5.28 26.44
C ARG A 278 -7.01 -6.34 26.82
N GLY A 279 -8.20 -6.27 26.22
CA GLY A 279 -9.27 -7.26 26.37
C GLY A 279 -8.90 -8.67 25.91
N VAL A 280 -7.76 -8.85 25.22
CA VAL A 280 -7.18 -10.18 24.92
C VAL A 280 -6.88 -10.98 26.21
N ILE A 281 -6.72 -10.30 27.36
CA ILE A 281 -6.71 -10.88 28.70
C ILE A 281 -7.86 -10.21 29.47
N PRO A 282 -9.09 -10.74 29.48
CA PRO A 282 -10.28 -10.04 29.98
C PRO A 282 -10.13 -9.51 31.42
N GLN A 283 -9.52 -10.28 32.31
CA GLN A 283 -9.30 -9.90 33.72
C GLN A 283 -8.29 -8.75 33.87
N LYS A 284 -7.52 -8.41 32.81
CA LYS A 284 -6.52 -7.35 32.78
C LYS A 284 -6.89 -6.17 31.86
N GLN A 285 -8.07 -6.23 31.23
CA GLN A 285 -8.55 -5.18 30.33
C GLN A 285 -8.66 -3.83 31.04
N ASN A 286 -9.38 -3.81 32.18
CA ASN A 286 -9.60 -2.58 32.92
C ASN A 286 -8.41 -2.29 33.83
N TYR A 287 -8.00 -1.04 33.87
CA TYR A 287 -6.95 -0.54 34.76
C TYR A 287 -7.35 0.79 35.38
N SER A 288 -6.96 0.99 36.66
CA SER A 288 -7.06 2.28 37.34
C SER A 288 -5.74 3.04 37.20
N VAL A 289 -5.79 4.28 36.75
CA VAL A 289 -4.63 5.17 36.79
C VAL A 289 -4.39 5.49 38.28
N ARG A 290 -3.28 5.03 38.86
CA ARG A 290 -2.85 5.47 40.18
C ARG A 290 -2.66 6.99 40.08
N LYS A 291 -3.46 7.77 40.88
CA LYS A 291 -3.18 9.19 41.07
C LYS A 291 -1.74 9.29 41.57
N ARG A 292 -0.88 10.03 40.90
CA ARG A 292 0.41 10.39 41.49
C ARG A 292 0.13 11.08 42.81
N PRO A 293 0.77 10.69 43.92
CA PRO A 293 0.66 11.46 45.18
C PRO A 293 1.03 12.91 44.86
N GLU A 294 0.16 13.84 45.23
CA GLU A 294 0.45 15.27 45.13
C GLU A 294 1.76 15.52 45.88
N LYS A 295 2.72 16.16 45.20
CA LYS A 295 3.93 16.61 45.90
C LYS A 295 3.50 17.51 47.04
N PRO A 296 3.99 17.28 48.28
CA PRO A 296 3.65 18.18 49.41
C PRO A 296 4.05 19.60 49.00
N SER A 297 3.10 20.52 49.17
CA SER A 297 3.32 21.93 48.90
C SER A 297 4.41 22.44 49.86
N THR A 298 5.55 22.81 49.31
CA THR A 298 6.62 23.50 50.05
C THR A 298 6.21 24.95 50.28
N SER A 299 5.35 25.17 51.28
CA SER A 299 5.13 26.50 51.85
C SER A 299 5.51 26.44 53.35
N ALA A 300 6.79 26.32 53.62
CA ALA A 300 7.33 26.71 54.91
C ALA A 300 7.95 28.11 54.75
N LYS A 301 7.21 29.10 55.19
CA LYS A 301 7.74 30.45 55.36
C LYS A 301 8.85 30.39 56.41
N ASN A 302 10.05 30.84 56.06
CA ASN A 302 11.11 31.18 57.01
C ASN A 302 10.76 32.50 57.69
N ASP A 303 10.17 32.42 58.86
CA ASP A 303 10.20 33.55 59.84
C ASP A 303 11.57 33.55 60.52
N ILE A 304 12.47 34.33 59.98
CA ILE A 304 13.71 34.70 60.69
C ILE A 304 13.35 35.87 61.56
N LYS A 305 13.20 35.63 62.88
CA LYS A 305 13.23 36.67 63.87
C LYS A 305 14.64 37.25 64.00
N GLN A 306 14.75 38.53 63.69
CA GLN A 306 15.87 39.34 64.09
C GLN A 306 15.70 39.63 65.59
N ASP A 307 16.60 39.13 66.45
CA ASP A 307 16.83 39.66 67.79
C ASP A 307 18.18 40.37 67.75
N LYS A 308 18.07 41.64 68.17
CA LYS A 308 19.20 42.56 68.47
C LYS A 308 19.91 42.10 69.74
N ILE A 309 21.20 42.07 69.78
CA ILE A 309 22.10 42.88 70.67
C ILE A 309 23.51 42.82 70.07
#